data_59758019c0f375eeb7f50da0cbb9b0b7
#
_entry.id   59758019c0f375eeb7f50da0cbb9b0b7
#
_cell.length_a   1.000
_cell.length_b   1.000
_cell.length_c   1.000
_cell.angle_alpha   90.00
_cell.angle_beta   90.00
_cell.angle_gamma   90.00
#
_symmetry.space_group_name_H-M   'P 1'
#
loop_
_entity.id
_entity.type
_entity.pdbx_description
1 polymer ?
#
loop_
_entity_poly.entity_id
_entity_poly.type
_entity_poly.pdbx_seq_one_letter_code
_entity_poly.pdbx_strand_id
1 'polypeptide(L)'
;MLQSQSIPMFTGLEHTAIASPNPKTLAEWYVRYLGFRINYEYDGNYFVRAPDGAMLEIIPSEGERGPQKMKDPGIRHLAIAVADFDTAHEQLRTSGVQFLSEAYVNQGNRLVFFSDGDGNILHLIQRAKPLP
;
A
#
# COMPACT_ATOMS: atom_id res chain seq x y z
N MET A 1 -35.99 13.79 4.63
CA MET A 1 -35.85 13.44 6.06
C MET A 1 -34.40 13.31 6.44
N LEU A 2 -34.05 13.87 7.56
CA LEU A 2 -32.70 13.75 8.05
C LEU A 2 -32.48 12.38 8.63
N GLN A 3 -31.34 11.78 8.26
CA GLN A 3 -30.91 10.58 8.91
C GLN A 3 -30.55 10.89 10.36
N SER A 4 -30.75 9.94 11.22
CA SER A 4 -30.21 10.04 12.57
C SER A 4 -28.72 10.30 12.48
N GLN A 5 -28.22 11.23 13.27
CA GLN A 5 -26.80 11.55 13.32
C GLN A 5 -26.07 10.65 14.29
N SER A 6 -26.51 9.39 14.40
CA SER A 6 -25.82 8.44 15.26
C SER A 6 -24.37 8.28 14.82
N ILE A 7 -23.49 8.20 15.80
CA ILE A 7 -22.06 7.93 15.54
C ILE A 7 -21.94 6.49 15.09
N PRO A 8 -21.31 6.20 13.95
CA PRO A 8 -21.07 4.83 13.54
C PRO A 8 -20.29 4.08 14.62
N MET A 9 -20.69 2.84 14.86
CA MET A 9 -19.95 1.98 15.80
C MET A 9 -18.56 1.64 15.26
N PHE A 10 -18.47 1.35 13.97
CA PHE A 10 -17.21 1.07 13.31
C PHE A 10 -16.83 2.32 12.51
N THR A 11 -15.67 2.91 12.81
CA THR A 11 -15.34 4.25 12.33
C THR A 11 -14.43 4.25 11.10
N GLY A 12 -13.85 3.11 10.74
CA GLY A 12 -13.01 3.01 9.55
C GLY A 12 -11.96 1.92 9.68
N LEU A 13 -11.02 1.90 8.75
CA LEU A 13 -9.86 1.02 8.82
C LEU A 13 -8.73 1.78 9.52
N GLU A 14 -8.29 1.29 10.66
CA GLU A 14 -7.20 1.95 11.38
C GLU A 14 -5.85 1.61 10.79
N HIS A 15 -5.64 0.32 10.45
CA HIS A 15 -4.42 -0.11 9.80
C HIS A 15 -4.63 -1.42 9.07
N THR A 16 -3.69 -1.74 8.18
CA THR A 16 -3.59 -3.03 7.50
C THR A 16 -2.28 -3.67 7.94
N ALA A 17 -2.28 -4.95 8.26
CA ALA A 17 -1.08 -5.64 8.71
C ALA A 17 -0.45 -6.43 7.57
N ILE A 18 0.89 -6.39 7.52
CA ILE A 18 1.71 -7.18 6.61
C ILE A 18 2.70 -7.95 7.47
N ALA A 19 2.76 -9.27 7.31
CA ALA A 19 3.76 -10.09 7.97
C ALA A 19 5.02 -10.16 7.11
N SER A 20 6.19 -9.97 7.73
CA SER A 20 7.47 -9.89 7.04
C SER A 20 8.53 -10.69 7.79
N PRO A 21 9.43 -11.40 7.07
CA PRO A 21 10.57 -12.03 7.74
C PRO A 21 11.54 -10.99 8.32
N ASN A 22 11.46 -9.74 7.88
CA ASN A 22 12.28 -8.67 8.43
C ASN A 22 11.47 -7.38 8.47
N PRO A 23 10.65 -7.16 9.51
CA PRO A 23 9.75 -6.01 9.57
C PRO A 23 10.45 -4.66 9.45
N LYS A 24 11.61 -4.51 10.08
CA LYS A 24 12.34 -3.24 10.02
C LYS A 24 12.79 -2.93 8.59
N THR A 25 13.33 -3.90 7.89
CA THR A 25 13.78 -3.72 6.51
C THR A 25 12.62 -3.38 5.59
N LEU A 26 11.47 -4.05 5.77
CA LEU A 26 10.29 -3.73 4.98
C LEU A 26 9.76 -2.32 5.30
N ALA A 27 9.71 -1.95 6.58
CA ALA A 27 9.32 -0.59 6.96
C ALA A 27 10.22 0.46 6.30
N GLU A 28 11.54 0.22 6.32
CA GLU A 28 12.49 1.11 5.68
C GLU A 28 12.29 1.19 4.16
N TRP A 29 11.84 0.11 3.54
CA TRP A 29 11.48 0.11 2.12
C TRP A 29 10.38 1.12 1.84
N TYR A 30 9.31 1.12 2.65
CA TYR A 30 8.19 2.06 2.50
C TYR A 30 8.63 3.50 2.72
N VAL A 31 9.53 3.73 3.68
CA VAL A 31 10.08 5.07 3.91
C VAL A 31 10.87 5.53 2.69
N ARG A 32 11.76 4.67 2.20
CA ARG A 32 12.68 5.02 1.12
C ARG A 32 11.96 5.24 -0.21
N TYR A 33 11.08 4.32 -0.59
CA TYR A 33 10.51 4.31 -1.94
C TYR A 33 9.17 5.02 -2.04
N LEU A 34 8.37 5.02 -0.99
CA LEU A 34 7.05 5.66 -1.02
C LEU A 34 6.97 6.93 -0.18
N GLY A 35 8.03 7.29 0.55
CA GLY A 35 8.03 8.50 1.36
C GLY A 35 7.14 8.42 2.59
N PHE A 36 6.79 7.21 3.03
CA PHE A 36 6.09 7.02 4.29
C PHE A 36 7.06 7.29 5.44
N ARG A 37 6.54 7.36 6.66
CA ARG A 37 7.40 7.49 7.84
C ARG A 37 7.10 6.40 8.85
N ILE A 38 8.12 5.91 9.53
CA ILE A 38 7.93 5.02 10.67
C ILE A 38 7.41 5.90 11.80
N ASN A 39 6.17 5.66 12.24
CA ASN A 39 5.54 6.48 13.26
C ASN A 39 5.45 5.78 14.63
N TYR A 40 5.67 4.47 14.68
CA TYR A 40 5.60 3.73 15.93
C TYR A 40 6.28 2.37 15.79
N GLU A 41 6.88 1.89 16.87
CA GLU A 41 7.43 0.54 16.92
C GLU A 41 7.28 -0.04 18.32
N TYR A 42 7.03 -1.34 18.39
CA TYR A 42 6.98 -2.07 19.65
C TYR A 42 7.17 -3.57 19.37
N ASP A 43 7.92 -4.25 20.22
CA ASP A 43 8.11 -5.71 20.17
C ASP A 43 8.42 -6.26 18.77
N GLY A 44 9.22 -5.54 17.99
CA GLY A 44 9.58 -5.95 16.63
C GLY A 44 8.53 -5.66 15.57
N ASN A 45 7.43 -5.01 15.93
CA ASN A 45 6.40 -4.53 14.99
C ASN A 45 6.69 -3.08 14.63
N TYR A 46 6.49 -2.73 13.37
CA TYR A 46 6.75 -1.37 12.87
C TYR A 46 5.51 -0.83 12.19
N PHE A 47 5.07 0.35 12.60
CA PHE A 47 4.03 1.08 11.89
C PHE A 47 4.67 2.08 10.93
N VAL A 48 4.17 2.13 9.72
CA VAL A 48 4.49 3.20 8.77
C VAL A 48 3.22 3.96 8.43
N ARG A 49 3.34 5.27 8.31
CA ARG A 49 2.21 6.16 8.05
C ARG A 49 2.41 6.90 6.75
N ALA A 50 1.38 6.89 5.91
CA ALA A 50 1.34 7.66 4.67
C ALA A 50 0.97 9.12 4.96
N PRO A 51 1.22 10.04 4.01
CA PRO A 51 0.88 11.46 4.20
C PRO A 51 -0.59 11.71 4.52
N ASP A 52 -1.51 10.89 4.03
CA ASP A 52 -2.93 11.02 4.32
C ASP A 52 -3.35 10.45 5.68
N GLY A 53 -2.40 9.87 6.42
CA GLY A 53 -2.66 9.29 7.73
C GLY A 53 -2.93 7.78 7.72
N ALA A 54 -3.07 7.15 6.57
CA ALA A 54 -3.24 5.71 6.49
C ALA A 54 -2.00 4.99 7.03
N MET A 55 -2.21 3.85 7.68
CA MET A 55 -1.12 3.12 8.32
C MET A 55 -1.05 1.67 7.88
N LEU A 56 0.17 1.17 7.81
CA LEU A 56 0.46 -0.26 7.75
C LEU A 56 1.17 -0.66 9.03
N GLU A 57 0.79 -1.81 9.58
CA GLU A 57 1.56 -2.44 10.65
C GLU A 57 2.34 -3.59 10.04
N ILE A 58 3.65 -3.60 10.23
CA ILE A 58 4.50 -4.66 9.71
C ILE A 58 4.93 -5.52 10.90
N ILE A 59 4.47 -6.77 10.88
CA ILE A 59 4.65 -7.72 11.98
C ILE A 59 5.63 -8.80 11.58
N PRO A 60 6.32 -9.45 12.53
CA PRO A 60 7.17 -10.60 12.21
C PRO A 60 6.33 -11.74 11.62
N SER A 61 6.83 -12.34 10.54
CA SER A 61 6.16 -13.45 9.90
C SER A 61 6.52 -14.78 10.58
N GLU A 62 5.65 -15.76 10.36
CA GLU A 62 5.90 -17.16 10.70
C GLU A 62 5.65 -17.98 9.43
N GLY A 63 6.46 -19.03 9.22
CA GLY A 63 6.29 -19.90 8.07
C GLY A 63 6.73 -19.27 6.76
N GLU A 64 6.34 -19.90 5.67
CA GLU A 64 6.72 -19.54 4.32
C GLU A 64 5.55 -18.91 3.57
N ARG A 65 5.88 -17.96 2.69
CA ARG A 65 4.89 -17.41 1.77
C ARG A 65 4.60 -18.46 0.68
N GLY A 66 3.33 -18.81 0.53
CA GLY A 66 2.91 -19.63 -0.60
C GLY A 66 2.90 -18.86 -1.92
N PRO A 67 2.69 -19.55 -3.05
CA PRO A 67 2.50 -18.88 -4.33
C PRO A 67 1.35 -17.87 -4.24
N GLN A 68 1.51 -16.73 -4.94
CA GLN A 68 0.53 -15.66 -4.87
C GLN A 68 0.27 -15.13 -6.28
N LYS A 69 -0.98 -15.16 -6.70
CA LYS A 69 -1.42 -14.62 -7.97
C LYS A 69 -2.28 -13.39 -7.73
N MET A 70 -2.37 -12.55 -8.75
CA MET A 70 -3.06 -11.25 -8.67
C MET A 70 -4.51 -11.36 -8.20
N LYS A 71 -5.19 -12.46 -8.49
CA LYS A 71 -6.62 -12.62 -8.21
C LYS A 71 -6.92 -13.82 -7.32
N ASP A 72 -5.95 -14.32 -6.58
CA ASP A 72 -6.24 -15.35 -5.58
C ASP A 72 -7.21 -14.79 -4.53
N PRO A 73 -8.09 -15.64 -3.97
CA PRO A 73 -9.00 -15.17 -2.92
C PRO A 73 -8.25 -14.55 -1.75
N GLY A 74 -8.82 -13.51 -1.15
CA GLY A 74 -8.25 -12.82 -0.01
C GLY A 74 -7.80 -11.41 -0.34
N ILE A 75 -7.05 -10.80 0.56
CA ILE A 75 -6.49 -9.47 0.34
C ILE A 75 -5.42 -9.58 -0.72
N ARG A 76 -5.50 -8.74 -1.78
CA ARG A 76 -4.62 -8.89 -2.93
C ARG A 76 -3.57 -7.82 -3.07
N HIS A 77 -3.93 -6.55 -2.91
CA HIS A 77 -2.98 -5.48 -3.16
C HIS A 77 -3.27 -4.26 -2.28
N LEU A 78 -2.28 -3.39 -2.21
CA LEU A 78 -2.44 -2.06 -1.66
C LEU A 78 -2.45 -1.06 -2.81
N ALA A 79 -3.43 -0.19 -2.84
CA ALA A 79 -3.52 0.87 -3.84
C ALA A 79 -2.89 2.14 -3.26
N ILE A 80 -1.89 2.67 -3.96
CA ILE A 80 -1.14 3.85 -3.54
C ILE A 80 -1.57 5.01 -4.43
N ALA A 81 -2.24 5.98 -3.83
CA ALA A 81 -2.71 7.15 -4.57
C ALA A 81 -1.54 8.08 -4.89
N VAL A 82 -1.51 8.61 -6.10
CA VAL A 82 -0.51 9.60 -6.51
C VAL A 82 -1.20 10.77 -7.21
N ALA A 83 -0.66 11.96 -7.00
CA ALA A 83 -1.17 13.17 -7.65
C ALA A 83 -0.61 13.33 -9.07
N ASP A 84 0.62 12.89 -9.29
CA ASP A 84 1.30 12.96 -10.59
C ASP A 84 1.84 11.59 -10.94
N PHE A 85 1.05 10.84 -11.71
CA PHE A 85 1.36 9.45 -12.05
C PHE A 85 2.70 9.34 -12.79
N ASP A 86 2.92 10.18 -13.80
CA ASP A 86 4.13 10.04 -14.60
C ASP A 86 5.40 10.27 -13.78
N THR A 87 5.39 11.29 -12.92
CA THR A 87 6.53 11.56 -12.05
C THR A 87 6.75 10.43 -11.06
N ALA A 88 5.69 9.93 -10.41
CA ALA A 88 5.79 8.84 -9.44
C ALA A 88 6.28 7.55 -10.11
N HIS A 89 5.73 7.22 -11.29
CA HIS A 89 6.12 6.04 -12.04
C HIS A 89 7.61 6.09 -12.41
N GLU A 90 8.05 7.24 -12.93
CA GLU A 90 9.45 7.41 -13.31
C GLU A 90 10.38 7.33 -12.09
N GLN A 91 9.97 7.90 -10.97
CA GLN A 91 10.76 7.84 -9.75
C GLN A 91 10.95 6.40 -9.27
N LEU A 92 9.88 5.59 -9.28
CA LEU A 92 9.98 4.18 -8.91
C LEU A 92 10.83 3.41 -9.92
N ARG A 93 10.66 3.70 -11.21
CA ARG A 93 11.42 3.02 -12.26
C ARG A 93 12.92 3.26 -12.11
N THR A 94 13.33 4.49 -11.89
CA THR A 94 14.75 4.84 -11.75
C THR A 94 15.33 4.36 -10.42
N SER A 95 14.50 4.13 -9.41
CA SER A 95 14.93 3.61 -8.11
C SER A 95 15.13 2.09 -8.10
N GLY A 96 14.76 1.40 -9.18
CA GLY A 96 14.94 -0.04 -9.26
C GLY A 96 13.84 -0.88 -8.65
N VAL A 97 12.68 -0.29 -8.40
CA VAL A 97 11.50 -1.02 -7.92
C VAL A 97 11.07 -2.04 -8.98
N GLN A 98 10.68 -3.23 -8.55
CA GLN A 98 10.26 -4.28 -9.47
C GLN A 98 8.80 -4.08 -9.89
N PHE A 99 8.57 -3.91 -11.19
CA PHE A 99 7.23 -3.78 -11.73
C PHE A 99 6.64 -5.14 -12.10
N LEU A 100 5.33 -5.26 -11.89
CA LEU A 100 4.57 -6.47 -12.20
C LEU A 100 3.71 -6.30 -13.45
N SER A 101 3.57 -5.07 -13.92
CA SER A 101 2.84 -4.76 -15.16
C SER A 101 3.45 -3.53 -15.83
N GLU A 102 3.06 -3.28 -17.08
CA GLU A 102 3.26 -1.97 -17.68
C GLU A 102 2.16 -1.04 -17.19
N ALA A 103 2.41 0.28 -17.30
CA ALA A 103 1.39 1.27 -16.99
C ALA A 103 0.23 1.14 -17.98
N TYR A 104 -0.99 1.30 -17.50
CA TYR A 104 -2.19 1.20 -18.33
C TYR A 104 -3.28 2.10 -17.82
N VAL A 105 -4.30 2.28 -18.66
CA VAL A 105 -5.47 3.11 -18.34
C VAL A 105 -6.68 2.20 -18.23
N ASN A 106 -7.46 2.40 -17.18
CA ASN A 106 -8.72 1.70 -16.98
C ASN A 106 -9.79 2.70 -16.57
N GLN A 107 -10.79 2.90 -17.40
CA GLN A 107 -11.87 3.88 -17.18
C GLN A 107 -11.34 5.28 -16.89
N GLY A 108 -10.27 5.68 -17.60
CA GLY A 108 -9.62 6.97 -17.42
C GLY A 108 -8.65 7.04 -16.25
N ASN A 109 -8.59 6.01 -15.43
CA ASN A 109 -7.66 5.96 -14.30
C ASN A 109 -6.34 5.37 -14.76
N ARG A 110 -5.24 5.86 -14.22
CA ARG A 110 -3.90 5.39 -14.59
C ARG A 110 -3.35 4.50 -13.49
N LEU A 111 -2.86 3.34 -13.88
CA LEU A 111 -2.37 2.32 -12.95
C LEU A 111 -1.07 1.72 -13.43
N VAL A 112 -0.28 1.23 -12.47
CA VAL A 112 0.85 0.33 -12.73
C VAL A 112 1.05 -0.53 -11.49
N PHE A 113 1.21 -1.84 -11.68
CA PHE A 113 1.46 -2.75 -10.58
C PHE A 113 2.95 -2.92 -10.35
N PHE A 114 3.33 -3.04 -9.09
CA PHE A 114 4.71 -3.26 -8.67
C PHE A 114 4.71 -4.02 -7.34
N SER A 115 5.88 -4.45 -6.90
CA SER A 115 6.00 -5.17 -5.63
C SER A 115 6.82 -4.36 -4.64
N ASP A 116 6.51 -4.54 -3.35
CA ASP A 116 7.36 -4.01 -2.30
C ASP A 116 8.59 -4.90 -2.08
N GLY A 117 9.38 -4.60 -1.06
CA GLY A 117 10.63 -5.31 -0.81
C GLY A 117 10.47 -6.79 -0.48
N ASP A 118 9.29 -7.22 -0.06
CA ASP A 118 8.99 -8.62 0.26
C ASP A 118 8.17 -9.32 -0.82
N GLY A 119 7.83 -8.62 -1.91
CA GLY A 119 7.01 -9.19 -2.97
C GLY A 119 5.51 -9.01 -2.78
N ASN A 120 5.07 -8.18 -1.84
CA ASN A 120 3.64 -7.84 -1.74
C ASN A 120 3.21 -7.02 -2.94
N ILE A 121 1.98 -7.24 -3.39
CA ILE A 121 1.46 -6.59 -4.59
C ILE A 121 0.92 -5.21 -4.26
N LEU A 122 1.42 -4.20 -4.95
CA LEU A 122 0.97 -2.83 -4.84
C LEU A 122 0.63 -2.31 -6.23
N HIS A 123 -0.15 -1.21 -6.31
CA HIS A 123 -0.21 -0.45 -7.54
C HIS A 123 -0.30 1.03 -7.24
N LEU A 124 0.24 1.85 -8.15
CA LEU A 124 -0.06 3.26 -8.17
C LEU A 124 -1.42 3.47 -8.80
N ILE A 125 -2.14 4.49 -8.36
CA ILE A 125 -3.39 4.89 -8.99
C ILE A 125 -3.53 6.41 -8.99
N GLN A 126 -3.86 6.94 -10.16
CA GLN A 126 -4.30 8.31 -10.31
C GLN A 126 -5.69 8.28 -10.92
N ARG A 127 -6.68 8.71 -10.15
CA ARG A 127 -8.07 8.72 -10.60
C ARG A 127 -8.32 9.86 -11.57
N ALA A 128 -9.09 9.60 -12.62
CA ALA A 128 -9.59 10.67 -13.47
C ALA A 128 -10.55 11.57 -12.68
N LYS A 129 -11.35 10.96 -11.79
CA LYS A 129 -12.26 11.65 -10.88
C LYS A 129 -12.23 10.94 -9.53
N PRO A 130 -12.37 11.68 -8.42
CA PRO A 130 -12.53 11.03 -7.12
C PRO A 130 -13.74 10.09 -7.15
N LEU A 131 -13.64 8.99 -6.40
CA LEU A 131 -14.77 8.10 -6.22
C LEU A 131 -15.84 8.78 -5.34
N PRO A 132 -17.15 8.49 -5.58
CA PRO A 132 -18.21 9.08 -4.78
C PRO A 132 -18.14 8.69 -3.32
#